data_cc226a8b112f481fc714007edc86077a
#
_entry.id   cc226a8b112f481fc714007edc86077a
#
_cell.length_a   1.000
_cell.length_b   1.000
_cell.length_c   1.000
_cell.angle_alpha   90.00
_cell.angle_beta   90.00
_cell.angle_gamma   90.00
#
_symmetry.space_group_name_H-M   'P 1'
#
loop_
_entity.id
_entity.type
_entity.pdbx_description
1 polymer ?
#
loop_
_entity_poly.entity_id
_entity_poly.type
_entity_poly.pdbx_seq_one_letter_code
_entity_poly.pdbx_strand_id
1 'polypeptide(L)'
;MGIEAADFDKYDVVYVSNAEEHQYLDSYVPKKQIGTKALSSVLVSLADSGNGLKVSTYNINYCTAGMYKNALATAGVEDANVIVAGPFPLSGTAALVGTFEAYEKLTGKELDESVVDAAMDELVTTGDLEQSIDGDSNDVEAMIADLKGQIASGKIKTPEEMEQAIEKLADKYDLKLSDDDKQKLLGLMKKLQGLDLNWDSIKNQASAWAVSYTHLRAHETAAN
;
A
#
# COMPACT_ATOMS: atom_id res chain seq x y z
N MET A 1 4.18 4.23 19.10
CA MET A 1 4.04 2.78 19.25
C MET A 1 3.72 2.35 20.69
N GLY A 2 4.11 3.12 21.70
CA GLY A 2 3.82 2.79 23.11
C GLY A 2 4.63 1.58 23.63
N ILE A 3 5.74 1.24 22.98
CA ILE A 3 6.64 0.15 23.40
C ILE A 3 7.74 0.75 24.27
N GLU A 4 7.86 0.27 25.51
CA GLU A 4 8.92 0.64 26.42
C GLU A 4 10.18 -0.21 26.15
N ALA A 5 11.37 0.35 26.39
CA ALA A 5 12.62 -0.38 26.17
C ALA A 5 12.69 -1.69 26.98
N ALA A 6 12.05 -1.74 28.15
CA ALA A 6 11.94 -2.93 28.99
C ALA A 6 11.05 -4.04 28.40
N ASP A 7 10.29 -3.74 27.38
CA ASP A 7 9.37 -4.70 26.75
C ASP A 7 9.93 -5.32 25.45
N PHE A 8 11.10 -4.88 25.00
CA PHE A 8 11.71 -5.37 23.75
C PHE A 8 11.87 -6.90 23.71
N ASP A 9 12.15 -7.52 24.84
CA ASP A 9 12.29 -8.99 24.96
C ASP A 9 10.97 -9.76 24.70
N LYS A 10 9.83 -9.05 24.62
CA LYS A 10 8.51 -9.62 24.34
C LYS A 10 8.17 -9.62 22.85
N TYR A 11 9.02 -9.01 22.03
CA TYR A 11 8.80 -8.86 20.60
C TYR A 11 9.85 -9.63 19.80
N ASP A 12 9.41 -10.22 18.71
CA ASP A 12 10.30 -10.67 17.66
C ASP A 12 10.81 -9.44 16.88
N VAL A 13 12.11 -9.20 16.93
CA VAL A 13 12.71 -8.03 16.27
C VAL A 13 13.40 -8.44 14.99
N VAL A 14 13.14 -7.69 13.91
CA VAL A 14 13.86 -7.71 12.63
C VAL A 14 14.51 -6.35 12.40
N TYR A 15 15.63 -6.32 11.71
CA TYR A 15 16.36 -5.09 11.42
C TYR A 15 16.55 -4.99 9.92
N VAL A 16 16.03 -3.93 9.33
CA VAL A 16 16.22 -3.59 7.92
C VAL A 16 17.36 -2.59 7.80
N SER A 17 18.35 -2.92 7.02
CA SER A 17 19.44 -2.00 6.70
C SER A 17 19.04 -1.09 5.52
N ASN A 18 19.70 0.06 5.39
CA ASN A 18 19.50 0.92 4.23
C ASN A 18 19.96 0.24 2.93
N ALA A 19 20.90 -0.71 2.99
CA ALA A 19 21.30 -1.48 1.82
C ALA A 19 20.18 -2.41 1.32
N GLU A 20 19.43 -3.06 2.23
CA GLU A 20 18.26 -3.84 1.90
C GLU A 20 17.13 -2.97 1.36
N GLU A 21 16.87 -1.82 1.98
CA GLU A 21 15.92 -0.84 1.47
C GLU A 21 16.24 -0.42 0.02
N HIS A 22 17.50 -0.15 -0.29
CA HIS A 22 17.96 0.16 -1.65
C HIS A 22 17.80 -1.03 -2.59
N GLN A 23 18.04 -2.26 -2.15
CA GLN A 23 17.87 -3.46 -2.97
C GLN A 23 16.43 -3.59 -3.49
N TYR A 24 15.44 -3.30 -2.64
CA TYR A 24 14.03 -3.39 -3.02
C TYR A 24 13.53 -2.17 -3.81
N LEU A 25 14.07 -0.97 -3.55
CA LEU A 25 13.44 0.28 -4.01
C LEU A 25 14.23 1.05 -5.06
N ASP A 26 15.52 0.75 -5.30
CA ASP A 26 16.36 1.50 -6.26
C ASP A 26 15.82 1.49 -7.70
N SER A 27 15.01 0.49 -8.06
CA SER A 27 14.36 0.39 -9.38
C SER A 27 13.14 1.29 -9.53
N TYR A 28 12.57 1.77 -8.42
CA TYR A 28 11.29 2.47 -8.38
C TYR A 28 11.42 3.89 -7.83
N VAL A 29 12.24 4.09 -6.82
CA VAL A 29 12.33 5.34 -6.06
C VAL A 29 13.69 6.00 -6.29
N PRO A 30 13.73 7.31 -6.59
CA PRO A 30 15.01 8.03 -6.65
C PRO A 30 15.81 7.86 -5.33
N LYS A 31 17.09 7.55 -5.43
CA LYS A 31 17.98 7.32 -4.27
C LYS A 31 17.94 8.46 -3.24
N LYS A 32 17.70 9.69 -3.68
CA LYS A 32 17.54 10.84 -2.80
C LYS A 32 16.31 10.72 -1.89
N GLN A 33 15.26 10.06 -2.34
CA GLN A 33 14.01 9.89 -1.61
C GLN A 33 14.10 8.72 -0.62
N ILE A 34 14.79 7.63 -0.99
CA ILE A 34 15.13 6.53 -0.08
C ILE A 34 16.05 7.06 1.03
N GLY A 35 17.05 7.84 0.67
CA GLY A 35 18.01 8.41 1.60
C GLY A 35 19.20 7.50 1.90
N THR A 36 19.87 7.76 3.01
CA THR A 36 21.11 7.05 3.38
C THR A 36 21.01 6.30 4.71
N LYS A 37 19.82 6.24 5.30
CA LYS A 37 19.58 5.59 6.60
C LYS A 37 18.16 5.05 6.66
N ALA A 38 18.01 3.80 7.03
CA ALA A 38 16.73 3.20 7.42
C ALA A 38 16.39 3.62 8.87
N LEU A 39 15.46 4.54 9.05
CA LEU A 39 15.14 5.14 10.35
C LEU A 39 13.69 4.95 10.78
N SER A 40 12.80 4.55 9.87
CA SER A 40 11.42 4.21 10.21
C SER A 40 11.39 2.87 10.95
N SER A 41 10.42 2.77 11.85
CA SER A 41 10.14 1.52 12.59
C SER A 41 8.73 1.07 12.29
N VAL A 42 8.50 -0.22 12.31
CA VAL A 42 7.17 -0.81 12.15
C VAL A 42 6.89 -1.79 13.30
N LEU A 43 5.66 -1.80 13.76
CA LEU A 43 5.10 -2.82 14.63
C LEU A 43 4.02 -3.56 13.86
N VAL A 44 4.19 -4.86 13.72
CA VAL A 44 3.20 -5.75 13.09
C VAL A 44 2.64 -6.68 14.15
N SER A 45 1.33 -6.79 14.20
CA SER A 45 0.64 -7.80 15.01
C SER A 45 -0.43 -8.46 14.17
N LEU A 46 -0.56 -9.78 14.27
CA LEU A 46 -1.63 -10.51 13.61
C LEU A 46 -2.97 -10.17 14.26
N ALA A 47 -4.00 -10.10 13.46
CA ALA A 47 -5.37 -9.91 13.89
C ALA A 47 -6.18 -11.20 13.68
N ASP A 48 -7.33 -11.28 14.30
CA ASP A 48 -8.23 -12.41 14.07
C ASP A 48 -8.71 -12.44 12.62
N SER A 49 -8.94 -13.64 12.11
CA SER A 49 -9.37 -13.86 10.72
C SER A 49 -10.62 -13.06 10.37
N GLY A 50 -10.58 -12.35 9.26
CA GLY A 50 -11.65 -11.48 8.77
C GLY A 50 -11.62 -10.04 9.29
N ASN A 51 -10.66 -9.67 10.15
CA ASN A 51 -10.51 -8.28 10.62
C ASN A 51 -9.81 -7.36 9.62
N GLY A 52 -9.18 -7.93 8.59
CA GLY A 52 -8.49 -7.21 7.53
C GLY A 52 -7.25 -6.45 8.00
N LEU A 53 -6.73 -5.63 7.11
CA LEU A 53 -5.56 -4.79 7.37
C LEU A 53 -5.95 -3.46 8.00
N LYS A 54 -5.29 -3.14 9.13
CA LYS A 54 -5.34 -1.81 9.75
C LYS A 54 -3.94 -1.21 9.75
N VAL A 55 -3.77 -0.07 9.15
CA VAL A 55 -2.50 0.63 9.08
C VAL A 55 -2.63 2.02 9.70
N SER A 56 -1.62 2.40 10.48
CA SER A 56 -1.49 3.74 11.04
C SER A 56 -0.06 4.23 10.88
N THR A 57 0.11 5.51 10.56
CA THR A 57 1.42 6.12 10.36
C THR A 57 1.62 7.32 11.28
N TYR A 58 2.84 7.49 11.81
CA TYR A 58 3.22 8.60 12.69
C TYR A 58 4.57 9.16 12.24
N ASN A 59 4.64 10.46 11.99
CA ASN A 59 5.82 11.13 11.44
C ASN A 59 6.30 10.50 10.13
N ILE A 60 5.39 10.07 9.28
CA ILE A 60 5.65 9.59 7.93
C ILE A 60 5.05 10.62 6.96
N ASN A 61 5.85 11.10 6.00
CA ASN A 61 5.47 12.19 5.11
C ASN A 61 5.45 11.82 3.62
N TYR A 62 5.70 10.55 3.28
CA TYR A 62 5.60 10.04 1.91
C TYR A 62 4.69 8.81 1.82
N CYS A 63 5.05 7.70 2.49
CA CYS A 63 4.22 6.50 2.46
C CYS A 63 2.98 6.68 3.36
N THR A 64 1.84 6.97 2.77
CA THR A 64 0.57 7.10 3.51
C THR A 64 0.09 5.75 4.07
N ALA A 65 -0.87 5.78 4.98
CA ALA A 65 -1.47 4.56 5.52
C ALA A 65 -2.18 3.74 4.41
N GLY A 66 -2.76 4.42 3.43
CA GLY A 66 -3.42 3.77 2.31
C GLY A 66 -2.45 3.15 1.31
N MET A 67 -1.33 3.82 1.01
CA MET A 67 -0.25 3.23 0.22
C MET A 67 0.24 1.92 0.83
N TYR A 68 0.54 1.91 2.14
CA TYR A 68 0.89 0.68 2.85
C TYR A 68 -0.19 -0.38 2.73
N LYS A 69 -1.44 -0.01 2.99
CA LYS A 69 -2.56 -0.95 2.97
C LYS A 69 -2.74 -1.61 1.61
N ASN A 70 -2.64 -0.83 0.54
CA ASN A 70 -2.74 -1.34 -0.84
C ASN A 70 -1.58 -2.29 -1.18
N ALA A 71 -0.33 -1.89 -0.89
CA ALA A 71 0.85 -2.69 -1.17
C ALA A 71 0.86 -4.00 -0.34
N LEU A 72 0.52 -3.93 0.95
CA LEU A 72 0.45 -5.10 1.82
C LEU A 72 -0.64 -6.09 1.37
N ALA A 73 -1.79 -5.58 0.91
CA ALA A 73 -2.84 -6.42 0.34
C ALA A 73 -2.36 -7.16 -0.91
N THR A 74 -1.62 -6.48 -1.78
CA THR A 74 -1.00 -7.06 -2.98
C THR A 74 0.02 -8.13 -2.61
N ALA A 75 0.85 -7.89 -1.60
CA ALA A 75 1.82 -8.86 -1.10
C ALA A 75 1.18 -10.06 -0.37
N GLY A 76 -0.14 -10.09 -0.21
CA GLY A 76 -0.86 -11.19 0.44
C GLY A 76 -0.87 -11.13 1.96
N VAL A 77 -0.53 -9.96 2.54
CA VAL A 77 -0.72 -9.69 3.97
C VAL A 77 -2.23 -9.52 4.22
N GLU A 78 -2.76 -10.33 5.10
CA GLU A 78 -4.20 -10.37 5.36
C GLU A 78 -4.53 -9.68 6.69
N ASP A 79 -4.95 -10.42 7.67
CA ASP A 79 -5.44 -9.92 8.95
C ASP A 79 -4.29 -9.44 9.85
N ALA A 80 -3.95 -8.16 9.78
CA ALA A 80 -2.86 -7.58 10.56
C ALA A 80 -3.12 -6.12 10.96
N ASN A 81 -2.56 -5.73 12.12
CA ASN A 81 -2.44 -4.34 12.51
C ASN A 81 -0.98 -3.92 12.33
N VAL A 82 -0.77 -2.84 11.59
CA VAL A 82 0.54 -2.30 11.24
C VAL A 82 0.62 -0.85 11.72
N ILE A 83 1.63 -0.56 12.54
CA ILE A 83 1.90 0.80 13.03
C ILE A 83 3.29 1.19 12.56
N VAL A 84 3.35 2.18 11.68
CA VAL A 84 4.62 2.73 11.16
C VAL A 84 4.93 4.05 11.83
N ALA A 85 6.16 4.23 12.28
CA ALA A 85 6.57 5.46 12.93
C ALA A 85 7.99 5.88 12.57
N GLY A 86 8.17 7.19 12.43
CA GLY A 86 9.47 7.84 12.35
C GLY A 86 9.80 8.63 13.63
N PRO A 87 11.07 8.75 14.02
CA PRO A 87 11.49 9.61 15.14
C PRO A 87 11.27 11.11 14.83
N PHE A 88 11.18 11.47 13.58
CA PHE A 88 10.83 12.77 13.00
C PHE A 88 10.21 12.51 11.61
N PRO A 89 9.65 13.51 10.90
CA PRO A 89 9.07 13.32 9.57
C PRO A 89 10.08 12.75 8.57
N LEU A 90 9.75 11.58 7.97
CA LEU A 90 10.57 10.86 6.98
C LEU A 90 9.70 10.04 6.02
N SER A 91 10.31 9.44 4.98
CA SER A 91 9.57 8.77 3.90
C SER A 91 8.75 7.56 4.37
N GLY A 92 9.31 6.72 5.21
CA GLY A 92 8.69 5.46 5.65
C GLY A 92 9.02 4.23 4.79
N THR A 93 9.79 4.38 3.73
CA THR A 93 10.10 3.31 2.77
C THR A 93 10.77 2.09 3.41
N ALA A 94 11.70 2.28 4.35
CA ALA A 94 12.34 1.17 5.08
C ALA A 94 11.33 0.35 5.91
N ALA A 95 10.30 1.00 6.47
CA ALA A 95 9.27 0.30 7.23
C ALA A 95 8.40 -0.61 6.36
N LEU A 96 8.27 -0.35 5.06
CA LEU A 96 7.56 -1.27 4.16
C LEU A 96 8.31 -2.59 4.04
N VAL A 97 9.63 -2.55 3.78
CA VAL A 97 10.50 -3.73 3.76
C VAL A 97 10.40 -4.48 5.11
N GLY A 98 10.56 -3.75 6.21
CA GLY A 98 10.42 -4.33 7.55
C GLY A 98 9.05 -4.92 7.86
N THR A 99 7.98 -4.44 7.21
CA THR A 99 6.64 -5.03 7.37
C THR A 99 6.58 -6.42 6.72
N PHE A 100 7.15 -6.59 5.55
CA PHE A 100 7.20 -7.89 4.87
C PHE A 100 8.00 -8.90 5.68
N GLU A 101 9.22 -8.53 6.09
CA GLU A 101 10.07 -9.41 6.92
C GLU A 101 9.42 -9.78 8.27
N ALA A 102 8.79 -8.80 8.93
CA ALA A 102 8.08 -9.06 10.18
C ALA A 102 6.88 -9.99 9.97
N TYR A 103 6.12 -9.82 8.89
CA TYR A 103 4.99 -10.68 8.57
C TYR A 103 5.42 -12.11 8.25
N GLU A 104 6.47 -12.29 7.46
CA GLU A 104 7.05 -13.61 7.18
C GLU A 104 7.50 -14.31 8.47
N LYS A 105 8.19 -13.58 9.33
CA LYS A 105 8.65 -14.10 10.64
C LYS A 105 7.50 -14.50 11.55
N LEU A 106 6.43 -13.70 11.61
CA LEU A 106 5.25 -13.97 12.43
C LEU A 106 4.42 -15.15 11.92
N THR A 107 4.31 -15.29 10.61
CA THR A 107 3.46 -16.31 9.98
C THR A 107 4.21 -17.60 9.64
N GLY A 108 5.53 -17.53 9.53
CA GLY A 108 6.37 -18.61 9.02
C GLY A 108 6.16 -18.89 7.52
N LYS A 109 5.54 -17.94 6.79
CA LYS A 109 5.30 -18.02 5.34
C LYS A 109 6.24 -17.05 4.63
N GLU A 110 6.97 -17.54 3.64
CA GLU A 110 7.71 -16.67 2.71
C GLU A 110 6.73 -16.01 1.73
N LEU A 111 6.91 -14.72 1.48
CA LEU A 111 6.20 -13.98 0.45
C LEU A 111 6.91 -14.20 -0.90
N ASP A 112 6.14 -14.34 -1.97
CA ASP A 112 6.73 -14.46 -3.31
C ASP A 112 7.45 -13.17 -3.69
N GLU A 113 8.71 -13.28 -4.10
CA GLU A 113 9.58 -12.14 -4.42
C GLU A 113 9.00 -11.27 -5.54
N SER A 114 8.36 -11.88 -6.55
CA SER A 114 7.71 -11.15 -7.65
C SER A 114 6.46 -10.40 -7.19
N VAL A 115 5.78 -10.91 -6.18
CA VAL A 115 4.60 -10.28 -5.57
C VAL A 115 5.02 -9.13 -4.66
N VAL A 116 6.09 -9.29 -3.89
CA VAL A 116 6.69 -8.21 -3.09
C VAL A 116 7.18 -7.08 -4.01
N ASP A 117 7.87 -7.42 -5.11
CA ASP A 117 8.32 -6.46 -6.12
C ASP A 117 7.14 -5.67 -6.73
N ALA A 118 6.04 -6.34 -7.02
CA ALA A 118 4.84 -5.66 -7.53
C ALA A 118 4.15 -4.79 -6.48
N ALA A 119 4.19 -5.17 -5.21
CA ALA A 119 3.67 -4.36 -4.11
C ALA A 119 4.51 -3.09 -3.88
N MET A 120 5.83 -3.18 -4.07
CA MET A 120 6.73 -2.01 -4.06
C MET A 120 6.43 -1.06 -5.22
N ASP A 121 6.28 -1.59 -6.44
CA ASP A 121 5.89 -0.84 -7.63
C ASP A 121 4.54 -0.13 -7.45
N GLU A 122 3.56 -0.82 -6.86
CA GLU A 122 2.26 -0.24 -6.53
C GLU A 122 2.37 0.93 -5.56
N LEU A 123 3.14 0.77 -4.49
CA LEU A 123 3.33 1.85 -3.52
C LEU A 123 3.95 3.09 -4.19
N VAL A 124 4.99 2.90 -4.98
CA VAL A 124 5.67 4.01 -5.65
C VAL A 124 4.80 4.65 -6.71
N THR A 125 4.11 3.85 -7.53
CA THR A 125 3.15 4.37 -8.54
C THR A 125 2.05 5.18 -7.85
N THR A 126 1.53 4.72 -6.71
CA THR A 126 0.54 5.47 -5.93
C THR A 126 1.11 6.81 -5.46
N GLY A 127 2.31 6.83 -4.89
CA GLY A 127 2.96 8.05 -4.43
C GLY A 127 3.26 9.04 -5.55
N ASP A 128 3.66 8.57 -6.74
CA ASP A 128 3.85 9.40 -7.92
C ASP A 128 2.53 10.05 -8.37
N LEU A 129 1.44 9.26 -8.38
CA LEU A 129 0.11 9.75 -8.72
C LEU A 129 -0.37 10.81 -7.72
N GLU A 130 -0.21 10.57 -6.43
CA GLU A 130 -0.56 11.54 -5.38
C GLU A 130 0.20 12.87 -5.51
N GLN A 131 1.43 12.82 -6.02
CA GLN A 131 2.23 14.03 -6.27
C GLN A 131 1.88 14.74 -7.58
N SER A 132 1.42 14.00 -8.60
CA SER A 132 1.09 14.55 -9.93
C SER A 132 -0.32 15.09 -10.02
N ILE A 133 -1.22 14.60 -9.19
CA ILE A 133 -2.66 14.93 -9.23
C ILE A 133 -2.96 15.98 -8.16
N ASP A 134 -3.69 17.03 -8.55
CA ASP A 134 -4.27 18.00 -7.61
C ASP A 134 -5.56 17.41 -7.02
N GLY A 135 -5.40 16.53 -6.01
CA GLY A 135 -6.49 15.79 -5.38
C GLY A 135 -6.13 15.26 -4.00
N ASP A 136 -7.08 14.61 -3.34
CA ASP A 136 -6.86 13.97 -2.05
C ASP A 136 -6.16 12.61 -2.26
N SER A 137 -5.10 12.34 -1.51
CA SER A 137 -4.41 11.04 -1.52
C SER A 137 -5.37 9.87 -1.27
N ASN A 138 -6.38 10.04 -0.42
CA ASN A 138 -7.39 9.02 -0.17
C ASN A 138 -8.19 8.66 -1.43
N ASP A 139 -8.42 9.61 -2.34
CA ASP A 139 -9.14 9.37 -3.59
C ASP A 139 -8.29 8.51 -4.56
N VAL A 140 -6.99 8.79 -4.66
CA VAL A 140 -6.04 8.00 -5.46
C VAL A 140 -5.94 6.57 -4.92
N GLU A 141 -5.76 6.43 -3.61
CA GLU A 141 -5.66 5.14 -2.93
C GLU A 141 -6.94 4.31 -3.09
N ALA A 142 -8.10 4.94 -2.95
CA ALA A 142 -9.41 4.31 -3.12
C ALA A 142 -9.64 3.87 -4.57
N MET A 143 -9.21 4.67 -5.55
CA MET A 143 -9.26 4.32 -6.96
C MET A 143 -8.44 3.07 -7.27
N ILE A 144 -7.21 2.97 -6.74
CA ILE A 144 -6.33 1.81 -6.95
C ILE A 144 -6.94 0.56 -6.29
N ALA A 145 -7.47 0.69 -5.07
CA ALA A 145 -8.16 -0.42 -4.40
C ALA A 145 -9.38 -0.90 -5.20
N ASP A 146 -10.17 0.01 -5.76
CA ASP A 146 -11.35 -0.31 -6.58
C ASP A 146 -10.95 -1.00 -7.89
N LEU A 147 -9.90 -0.53 -8.59
CA LEU A 147 -9.36 -1.20 -9.78
C LEU A 147 -8.98 -2.65 -9.48
N LYS A 148 -8.22 -2.88 -8.41
CA LYS A 148 -7.86 -4.24 -7.96
C LYS A 148 -9.10 -5.08 -7.63
N GLY A 149 -10.06 -4.51 -6.94
CA GLY A 149 -11.33 -5.18 -6.62
C GLY A 149 -12.14 -5.56 -7.87
N GLN A 150 -12.11 -4.74 -8.91
CA GLN A 150 -12.78 -5.05 -10.19
C GLN A 150 -12.06 -6.15 -10.97
N ILE A 151 -10.73 -6.19 -10.96
CA ILE A 151 -9.94 -7.30 -11.50
C ILE A 151 -10.27 -8.59 -10.74
N ALA A 152 -10.19 -8.56 -9.41
CA ALA A 152 -10.47 -9.70 -8.54
C ALA A 152 -11.89 -10.26 -8.70
N SER A 153 -12.85 -9.40 -9.01
CA SER A 153 -14.24 -9.82 -9.27
C SER A 153 -14.50 -10.28 -10.71
N GLY A 154 -13.49 -10.25 -11.58
CA GLY A 154 -13.60 -10.62 -12.99
C GLY A 154 -14.39 -9.64 -13.84
N LYS A 155 -14.58 -8.39 -13.38
CA LYS A 155 -15.20 -7.31 -14.15
C LYS A 155 -14.25 -6.73 -15.21
N ILE A 156 -12.95 -6.82 -14.96
CA ILE A 156 -11.89 -6.36 -15.85
C ILE A 156 -11.06 -7.58 -16.26
N LYS A 157 -11.03 -7.88 -17.55
CA LYS A 157 -10.34 -9.05 -18.12
C LYS A 157 -9.40 -8.68 -19.25
N THR A 158 -9.69 -7.60 -19.97
CA THR A 158 -8.93 -7.16 -21.13
C THR A 158 -8.29 -5.79 -20.92
N PRO A 159 -7.22 -5.46 -21.66
CA PRO A 159 -6.61 -4.14 -21.60
C PRO A 159 -7.60 -3.00 -21.89
N GLU A 160 -8.53 -3.20 -22.81
CA GLU A 160 -9.55 -2.20 -23.19
C GLU A 160 -10.55 -1.97 -22.05
N GLU A 161 -10.95 -3.04 -21.34
CA GLU A 161 -11.80 -2.94 -20.14
C GLU A 161 -11.04 -2.23 -19.01
N MET A 162 -9.72 -2.45 -18.88
CA MET A 162 -8.87 -1.78 -17.92
C MET A 162 -8.81 -0.27 -18.18
N GLU A 163 -8.54 0.15 -19.43
CA GLU A 163 -8.51 1.56 -19.81
C GLU A 163 -9.85 2.24 -19.50
N GLN A 164 -10.98 1.60 -19.86
CA GLN A 164 -12.31 2.12 -19.56
C GLN A 164 -12.60 2.20 -18.06
N ALA A 165 -12.09 1.23 -17.26
CA ALA A 165 -12.25 1.24 -15.83
C ALA A 165 -11.44 2.38 -15.19
N ILE A 166 -10.21 2.63 -15.64
CA ILE A 166 -9.39 3.75 -15.19
C ILE A 166 -10.11 5.08 -15.43
N GLU A 167 -10.66 5.31 -16.61
CA GLU A 167 -11.40 6.55 -16.91
C GLU A 167 -12.65 6.71 -16.03
N LYS A 168 -13.47 5.66 -15.92
CA LYS A 168 -14.68 5.69 -15.08
C LYS A 168 -14.38 5.91 -13.60
N LEU A 169 -13.29 5.34 -13.10
CA LEU A 169 -12.90 5.50 -11.71
C LEU A 169 -12.24 6.86 -11.46
N ALA A 170 -11.49 7.40 -12.41
CA ALA A 170 -11.01 8.77 -12.35
C ALA A 170 -12.19 9.75 -12.21
N ASP A 171 -13.23 9.62 -13.03
CA ASP A 171 -14.45 10.42 -12.92
C ASP A 171 -15.16 10.20 -11.56
N LYS A 172 -15.26 8.94 -11.09
CA LYS A 172 -15.92 8.61 -9.82
C LYS A 172 -15.24 9.26 -8.62
N TYR A 173 -13.91 9.32 -8.63
CA TYR A 173 -13.10 9.87 -7.55
C TYR A 173 -12.69 11.34 -7.78
N ASP A 174 -13.21 11.99 -8.83
CA ASP A 174 -12.91 13.37 -9.23
C ASP A 174 -11.40 13.64 -9.43
N LEU A 175 -10.70 12.66 -10.01
CA LEU A 175 -9.27 12.72 -10.28
C LEU A 175 -8.99 13.11 -11.73
N LYS A 176 -8.12 14.11 -11.93
CA LYS A 176 -7.68 14.55 -13.26
C LYS A 176 -6.37 13.86 -13.63
N LEU A 177 -6.48 12.68 -14.24
CA LEU A 177 -5.33 11.91 -14.69
C LEU A 177 -4.80 12.45 -16.03
N SER A 178 -3.50 12.66 -16.12
CA SER A 178 -2.81 12.85 -17.39
C SER A 178 -2.75 11.53 -18.17
N ASP A 179 -2.41 11.59 -19.46
CA ASP A 179 -2.20 10.36 -20.24
C ASP A 179 -1.04 9.52 -19.70
N ASP A 180 -0.01 10.15 -19.14
CA ASP A 180 1.10 9.47 -18.47
C ASP A 180 0.64 8.72 -17.21
N ASP A 181 -0.20 9.36 -16.38
CA ASP A 181 -0.77 8.73 -15.18
C ASP A 181 -1.65 7.52 -15.55
N LYS A 182 -2.47 7.64 -16.59
CA LYS A 182 -3.28 6.52 -17.10
C LYS A 182 -2.41 5.37 -17.58
N GLN A 183 -1.30 5.64 -18.28
CA GLN A 183 -0.38 4.61 -18.74
C GLN A 183 0.37 3.93 -17.58
N LYS A 184 0.77 4.68 -16.55
CA LYS A 184 1.37 4.12 -15.32
C LYS A 184 0.39 3.18 -14.62
N LEU A 185 -0.86 3.61 -14.42
CA LEU A 185 -1.91 2.76 -13.83
C LEU A 185 -2.18 1.51 -14.65
N LEU A 186 -2.28 1.65 -15.97
CA LEU A 186 -2.49 0.53 -16.89
C LEU A 186 -1.33 -0.47 -16.81
N GLY A 187 -0.09 0.02 -16.77
CA GLY A 187 1.12 -0.81 -16.62
C GLY A 187 1.13 -1.57 -15.31
N LEU A 188 0.87 -0.88 -14.19
CA LEU A 188 0.78 -1.49 -12.88
C LEU A 188 -0.32 -2.57 -12.83
N MET A 189 -1.53 -2.25 -13.26
CA MET A 189 -2.65 -3.21 -13.21
C MET A 189 -2.41 -4.44 -14.08
N LYS A 190 -1.77 -4.30 -15.26
CA LYS A 190 -1.35 -5.42 -16.09
C LYS A 190 -0.30 -6.29 -15.40
N LYS A 191 0.68 -5.69 -14.71
CA LYS A 191 1.69 -6.40 -13.93
C LYS A 191 1.01 -7.23 -12.84
N LEU A 192 0.13 -6.62 -12.04
CA LEU A 192 -0.61 -7.30 -10.98
C LEU A 192 -1.47 -8.45 -11.52
N GLN A 193 -2.17 -8.23 -12.63
CA GLN A 193 -3.03 -9.25 -13.26
C GLN A 193 -2.24 -10.46 -13.78
N GLY A 194 -0.97 -10.28 -14.10
CA GLY A 194 -0.06 -11.35 -14.55
C GLY A 194 0.53 -12.20 -13.43
N LEU A 195 0.31 -11.86 -12.16
CA LEU A 195 0.86 -12.56 -11.00
C LEU A 195 -0.18 -13.47 -10.33
N ASP A 196 0.31 -14.50 -9.64
CA ASP A 196 -0.52 -15.40 -8.81
C ASP A 196 -0.79 -14.76 -7.45
N LEU A 197 -1.69 -13.77 -7.45
CA LEU A 197 -2.08 -13.04 -6.25
C LEU A 197 -3.26 -13.71 -5.54
N ASN A 198 -3.39 -13.48 -4.24
CA ASN A 198 -4.59 -13.84 -3.49
C ASN A 198 -5.74 -12.87 -3.81
N TRP A 199 -6.35 -13.05 -4.98
CA TRP A 199 -7.42 -12.18 -5.47
C TRP A 199 -8.66 -12.14 -4.59
N ASP A 200 -8.96 -13.24 -3.85
CA ASP A 200 -10.08 -13.26 -2.91
C ASP A 200 -9.80 -12.34 -1.71
N SER A 201 -8.58 -12.35 -1.18
CA SER A 201 -8.17 -11.43 -0.13
C SER A 201 -8.19 -9.97 -0.61
N ILE A 202 -7.63 -9.69 -1.79
CA ILE A 202 -7.63 -8.35 -2.40
C ILE A 202 -9.06 -7.84 -2.58
N LYS A 203 -9.98 -8.67 -3.06
CA LYS A 203 -11.40 -8.32 -3.22
C LYS A 203 -12.06 -7.96 -1.91
N ASN A 204 -11.81 -8.74 -0.86
CA ASN A 204 -12.36 -8.50 0.47
C ASN A 204 -11.83 -7.17 1.04
N GLN A 205 -10.55 -6.91 0.89
CA GLN A 205 -9.92 -5.68 1.35
C GLN A 205 -10.38 -4.45 0.55
N ALA A 206 -10.53 -4.56 -0.78
CA ALA A 206 -11.08 -3.50 -1.60
C ALA A 206 -12.53 -3.16 -1.21
N SER A 207 -13.34 -4.17 -0.89
CA SER A 207 -14.71 -3.97 -0.41
C SER A 207 -14.75 -3.25 0.94
N ALA A 208 -13.88 -3.63 1.88
CA ALA A 208 -13.76 -2.98 3.19
C ALA A 208 -13.27 -1.52 3.03
N TRP A 209 -12.38 -1.27 2.07
CA TRP A 209 -11.92 0.08 1.74
C TRP A 209 -13.07 0.95 1.23
N ALA A 210 -13.86 0.47 0.28
CA ALA A 210 -14.99 1.21 -0.29
C ALA A 210 -15.99 1.65 0.79
N VAL A 211 -16.25 0.81 1.79
CA VAL A 211 -17.10 1.16 2.94
C VAL A 211 -16.46 2.28 3.78
N SER A 212 -15.17 2.14 4.11
CA SER A 212 -14.45 3.13 4.91
C SER A 212 -14.36 4.48 4.20
N TYR A 213 -14.06 4.49 2.91
CA TYR A 213 -14.01 5.69 2.07
C TYR A 213 -15.36 6.42 2.01
N THR A 214 -16.46 5.69 1.84
CA THR A 214 -17.80 6.26 1.83
C THR A 214 -18.13 6.96 3.16
N HIS A 215 -17.72 6.39 4.28
CA HIS A 215 -17.89 7.00 5.59
C HIS A 215 -17.07 8.29 5.75
N LEU A 216 -15.81 8.29 5.30
CA LEU A 216 -14.96 9.48 5.35
C LEU A 216 -15.56 10.64 4.56
N ARG A 217 -15.95 10.40 3.30
CA ARG A 217 -16.57 11.42 2.43
C ARG A 217 -17.91 11.94 2.98
N ALA A 218 -18.71 11.08 3.61
CA ALA A 218 -19.96 11.51 4.26
C ALA A 218 -19.69 12.45 5.44
N HIS A 219 -18.63 12.26 6.20
CA HIS A 219 -18.24 13.16 7.28
C HIS A 219 -17.71 14.50 6.79
N GLU A 220 -16.94 14.52 5.72
CA GLU A 220 -16.41 15.75 5.10
C GLU A 220 -17.53 16.60 4.53
N THR A 221 -18.49 15.99 3.83
CA THR A 221 -19.66 16.71 3.27
C THR A 221 -20.65 17.21 4.34
N ALA A 222 -20.68 16.58 5.51
CA ALA A 222 -21.51 17.03 6.62
C ALA A 222 -20.87 18.15 7.48
N ALA A 223 -19.56 18.37 7.34
CA ALA A 223 -18.79 19.39 8.07
C ALA A 223 -18.66 20.72 7.31
N ASN A 224 -19.06 20.78 6.05
CA ASN A 224 -19.14 21.96 5.19
C ASN A 224 -20.61 22.41 5.02
#